data_e28e4c7e949a4d17495b4f532a38a155
#
_entry.id   e28e4c7e949a4d17495b4f532a38a155
#
_cell.length_a   1.000
_cell.length_b   1.000
_cell.length_c   1.000
_cell.angle_alpha   90.00
_cell.angle_beta   90.00
_cell.angle_gamma   90.00
#
_symmetry.space_group_name_H-M   'P 1'
#
loop_
_entity.id
_entity.type
_entity.pdbx_description
1 polymer ?
#
loop_
_entity_poly.entity_id
_entity_poly.type
_entity_poly.pdbx_seq_one_letter_code
_entity_poly.pdbx_strand_id
1 'polypeptide(L)'
;MSKKIKYVVLFVEGETEKEFYESLIRFYRLKSKNAITQSKVFNVKGISRFEKTVTSKLKIEVLPKFHNSEIEVVCCYDTDVFELAQKPPINWKIVRKKVNDLGINSFHEIKAVKMIEDWFLKDIVGLSQYLKIDVPKKLEGKSGYEKIKTLFKKGKKPKVYQKGSNTHKFIPDLNIQLIRDAVKDELAPLEKALSVKL
;
A
#
# COMPACT_ATOMS: atom_id res chain seq x y z
N MET A 1 -25.76 4.43 -23.68
CA MET A 1 -24.45 3.77 -23.46
C MET A 1 -24.42 3.21 -22.06
N SER A 2 -24.26 1.89 -21.86
CA SER A 2 -24.14 1.30 -20.53
C SER A 2 -22.87 1.80 -19.86
N LYS A 3 -22.96 2.26 -18.61
CA LYS A 3 -21.80 2.71 -17.83
C LYS A 3 -20.84 1.53 -17.65
N LYS A 4 -19.62 1.65 -18.17
CA LYS A 4 -18.61 0.61 -17.98
C LYS A 4 -18.36 0.38 -16.49
N ILE A 5 -18.27 -0.88 -16.10
CA ILE A 5 -17.91 -1.24 -14.70
C ILE A 5 -16.47 -0.83 -14.47
N LYS A 6 -16.22 -0.12 -13.36
CA LYS A 6 -14.89 0.29 -12.96
C LYS A 6 -14.19 -0.82 -12.19
N TYR A 7 -12.89 -1.00 -12.42
CA TYR A 7 -12.05 -1.96 -11.70
C TYR A 7 -10.69 -1.34 -11.35
N VAL A 8 -10.29 -1.41 -10.09
CA VAL A 8 -9.05 -0.81 -9.58
C VAL A 8 -8.00 -1.88 -9.36
N VAL A 9 -6.81 -1.68 -9.91
CA VAL A 9 -5.67 -2.58 -9.74
C VAL A 9 -4.56 -1.86 -8.99
N LEU A 10 -4.26 -2.35 -7.78
CA LEU A 10 -3.17 -1.83 -6.97
C LEU A 10 -1.92 -2.68 -7.18
N PHE A 11 -0.80 -2.00 -7.37
CA PHE A 11 0.54 -2.60 -7.36
C PHE A 11 1.32 -2.03 -6.19
N VAL A 12 1.82 -2.89 -5.33
CA VAL A 12 2.52 -2.54 -4.09
C VAL A 12 3.89 -3.18 -4.05
N GLU A 13 4.81 -2.62 -3.28
CA GLU A 13 6.22 -3.00 -3.33
C GLU A 13 6.50 -4.38 -2.74
N GLY A 14 5.85 -4.75 -1.62
CA GLY A 14 6.11 -5.98 -0.89
C GLY A 14 4.88 -6.59 -0.23
N GLU A 15 5.08 -7.67 0.55
CA GLU A 15 4.00 -8.37 1.26
C GLU A 15 3.44 -7.52 2.42
N THR A 16 4.27 -6.73 3.08
CA THR A 16 3.86 -5.83 4.16
C THR A 16 2.85 -4.80 3.64
N GLU A 17 3.18 -4.14 2.54
CA GLU A 17 2.31 -3.18 1.87
C GLU A 17 1.03 -3.85 1.37
N LYS A 18 1.14 -5.05 0.80
CA LYS A 18 -0.01 -5.80 0.32
C LYS A 18 -1.01 -6.06 1.44
N GLU A 19 -0.57 -6.58 2.59
CA GLU A 19 -1.45 -6.83 3.74
C GLU A 19 -2.09 -5.53 4.25
N PHE A 20 -1.34 -4.43 4.28
CA PHE A 20 -1.88 -3.12 4.69
C PHE A 20 -2.98 -2.65 3.74
N TYR A 21 -2.72 -2.62 2.42
CA TYR A 21 -3.72 -2.15 1.47
C TYR A 21 -4.94 -3.08 1.37
N GLU A 22 -4.77 -4.38 1.53
CA GLU A 22 -5.90 -5.31 1.64
C GLU A 22 -6.72 -5.07 2.91
N SER A 23 -6.09 -4.77 4.06
CA SER A 23 -6.76 -4.39 5.30
C SER A 23 -7.49 -3.05 5.17
N LEU A 24 -6.87 -2.06 4.52
CA LEU A 24 -7.46 -0.77 4.23
C LEU A 24 -8.69 -0.90 3.30
N ILE A 25 -8.61 -1.72 2.26
CA ILE A 25 -9.74 -1.99 1.36
C ILE A 25 -10.89 -2.68 2.12
N ARG A 26 -10.58 -3.65 3.00
CA ARG A 26 -11.60 -4.26 3.88
C ARG A 26 -12.28 -3.22 4.77
N PHE A 27 -11.49 -2.32 5.38
CA PHE A 27 -12.02 -1.20 6.16
C PHE A 27 -12.95 -0.31 5.33
N TYR A 28 -12.55 0.07 4.11
CA TYR A 28 -13.41 0.88 3.23
C TYR A 28 -14.71 0.16 2.84
N ARG A 29 -14.68 -1.14 2.59
CA ARG A 29 -15.90 -1.93 2.30
C ARG A 29 -16.89 -1.91 3.46
N LEU A 30 -16.40 -1.89 4.70
CA LEU A 30 -17.22 -1.90 5.91
C LEU A 30 -17.74 -0.51 6.29
N LYS A 31 -16.97 0.56 6.00
CA LYS A 31 -17.25 1.91 6.51
C LYS A 31 -17.78 2.87 5.47
N SER A 32 -17.59 2.61 4.19
CA SER A 32 -18.06 3.50 3.13
C SER A 32 -19.59 3.47 3.04
N LYS A 33 -20.20 4.66 2.91
CA LYS A 33 -21.65 4.85 2.73
C LYS A 33 -22.19 4.27 1.43
N ASN A 34 -21.32 3.95 0.49
CA ASN A 34 -21.66 3.36 -0.80
C ASN A 34 -20.78 2.13 -1.05
N ALA A 35 -21.21 1.26 -1.96
CA ALA A 35 -20.35 0.19 -2.45
C ALA A 35 -19.10 0.76 -3.11
N ILE A 36 -17.93 0.31 -2.67
CA ILE A 36 -16.67 0.72 -3.28
C ILE A 36 -16.38 -0.07 -4.55
N THR A 37 -15.55 0.50 -5.41
CA THR A 37 -15.10 -0.13 -6.66
C THR A 37 -14.39 -1.45 -6.38
N GLN A 38 -14.65 -2.47 -7.20
CA GLN A 38 -13.92 -3.74 -7.13
C GLN A 38 -12.42 -3.53 -7.37
N SER A 39 -11.61 -4.25 -6.63
CA SER A 39 -10.16 -4.06 -6.68
C SER A 39 -9.37 -5.34 -6.42
N LYS A 40 -8.12 -5.36 -6.91
CA LYS A 40 -7.14 -6.42 -6.65
C LYS A 40 -5.78 -5.80 -6.34
N VAL A 41 -5.07 -6.37 -5.37
CA VAL A 41 -3.72 -5.95 -4.97
C VAL A 41 -2.70 -6.96 -5.48
N PHE A 42 -1.65 -6.48 -6.15
CA PHE A 42 -0.52 -7.27 -6.61
C PHE A 42 0.77 -6.81 -5.94
N ASN A 43 1.52 -7.73 -5.37
CA ASN A 43 2.88 -7.49 -4.92
C ASN A 43 3.86 -7.57 -6.10
N VAL A 44 4.64 -6.51 -6.32
CA VAL A 44 5.64 -6.47 -7.39
C VAL A 44 7.00 -7.04 -6.99
N LYS A 45 7.22 -7.29 -5.68
CA LYS A 45 8.44 -7.85 -5.12
C LYS A 45 9.68 -6.95 -5.31
N GLY A 46 9.52 -5.66 -5.03
CA GLY A 46 10.57 -4.63 -5.02
C GLY A 46 10.39 -3.54 -6.06
N ILE A 47 10.85 -2.33 -5.72
CA ILE A 47 10.64 -1.09 -6.50
C ILE A 47 11.09 -1.21 -7.96
N SER A 48 12.23 -1.82 -8.24
CA SER A 48 12.78 -1.97 -9.60
C SER A 48 11.95 -2.89 -10.50
N ARG A 49 11.03 -3.67 -9.92
CA ARG A 49 10.19 -4.61 -10.68
C ARG A 49 8.85 -4.04 -11.12
N PHE A 50 8.49 -2.82 -10.69
CA PHE A 50 7.19 -2.24 -11.02
C PHE A 50 6.93 -2.23 -12.53
N GLU A 51 7.85 -1.71 -13.33
CA GLU A 51 7.66 -1.58 -14.77
C GLU A 51 7.31 -2.92 -15.43
N LYS A 52 8.11 -3.96 -15.16
CA LYS A 52 7.90 -5.30 -15.73
C LYS A 52 6.64 -5.94 -15.18
N THR A 53 6.43 -5.89 -13.85
CA THR A 53 5.33 -6.60 -13.21
C THR A 53 3.98 -5.95 -13.52
N VAL A 54 3.89 -4.61 -13.47
CA VAL A 54 2.66 -3.88 -13.84
C VAL A 54 2.24 -4.26 -15.26
N THR A 55 3.14 -4.11 -16.23
CA THR A 55 2.84 -4.41 -17.65
C THR A 55 2.43 -5.87 -17.84
N SER A 56 3.16 -6.81 -17.25
CA SER A 56 2.88 -8.25 -17.39
C SER A 56 1.54 -8.63 -16.76
N LYS A 57 1.26 -8.17 -15.52
CA LYS A 57 0.00 -8.49 -14.83
C LYS A 57 -1.21 -7.88 -15.53
N LEU A 58 -1.09 -6.67 -16.03
CA LEU A 58 -2.15 -6.05 -16.82
C LEU A 58 -2.45 -6.86 -18.08
N LYS A 59 -1.45 -7.23 -18.85
CA LYS A 59 -1.63 -8.00 -20.09
C LYS A 59 -2.19 -9.39 -19.86
N ILE A 60 -1.67 -10.12 -18.88
CA ILE A 60 -1.93 -11.56 -18.73
C ILE A 60 -3.13 -11.83 -17.81
N GLU A 61 -3.31 -11.04 -16.76
CA GLU A 61 -4.33 -11.36 -15.74
C GLU A 61 -5.51 -10.38 -15.72
N VAL A 62 -5.29 -9.09 -16.01
CA VAL A 62 -6.33 -8.07 -15.82
C VAL A 62 -7.14 -7.85 -17.08
N LEU A 63 -6.51 -7.44 -18.18
CA LEU A 63 -7.21 -7.10 -19.42
C LEU A 63 -8.04 -8.24 -19.98
N PRO A 64 -7.58 -9.52 -20.00
CA PRO A 64 -8.41 -10.62 -20.49
C PRO A 64 -9.68 -10.85 -19.68
N LYS A 65 -9.64 -10.58 -18.36
CA LYS A 65 -10.80 -10.79 -17.46
C LYS A 65 -11.75 -9.59 -17.42
N PHE A 66 -11.25 -8.38 -17.62
CA PHE A 66 -11.97 -7.13 -17.44
C PHE A 66 -11.99 -6.27 -18.71
N HIS A 67 -12.01 -6.89 -19.88
CA HIS A 67 -11.96 -6.22 -21.20
C HIS A 67 -13.09 -5.20 -21.42
N ASN A 68 -14.24 -5.38 -20.76
CA ASN A 68 -15.39 -4.45 -20.80
C ASN A 68 -15.40 -3.45 -19.64
N SER A 69 -14.36 -3.42 -18.82
CA SER A 69 -14.28 -2.54 -17.65
C SER A 69 -13.39 -1.35 -17.91
N GLU A 70 -13.64 -0.26 -17.18
CA GLU A 70 -12.72 0.85 -17.06
C GLU A 70 -11.68 0.50 -15.98
N ILE A 71 -10.42 0.31 -16.40
CA ILE A 71 -9.35 -0.07 -15.49
C ILE A 71 -8.66 1.19 -14.95
N GLU A 72 -8.53 1.27 -13.63
CA GLU A 72 -7.66 2.24 -12.95
C GLU A 72 -6.46 1.53 -12.33
N VAL A 73 -5.26 2.01 -12.63
CA VAL A 73 -4.00 1.50 -12.09
C VAL A 73 -3.51 2.41 -10.98
N VAL A 74 -3.20 1.83 -9.83
CA VAL A 74 -2.64 2.53 -8.67
C VAL A 74 -1.32 1.85 -8.29
N CYS A 75 -0.22 2.60 -8.28
CA CYS A 75 1.09 2.14 -7.84
C CYS A 75 1.43 2.76 -6.49
N CYS A 76 1.67 1.92 -5.48
CA CYS A 76 1.95 2.33 -4.11
C CYS A 76 3.40 1.97 -3.75
N TYR A 77 4.18 2.94 -3.27
CA TYR A 77 5.60 2.75 -2.99
C TYR A 77 6.14 3.68 -1.90
N ASP A 78 7.26 3.30 -1.30
CA ASP A 78 8.00 4.09 -0.34
C ASP A 78 8.90 5.11 -1.05
N THR A 79 9.10 6.31 -0.47
CA THR A 79 9.94 7.36 -1.09
C THR A 79 11.38 7.35 -0.61
N ASP A 80 11.73 6.65 0.46
CA ASP A 80 13.08 6.60 1.04
C ASP A 80 14.13 6.09 0.05
N VAL A 81 13.76 5.14 -0.81
CA VAL A 81 14.67 4.59 -1.85
C VAL A 81 15.14 5.63 -2.87
N PHE A 82 14.39 6.73 -3.04
CA PHE A 82 14.78 7.82 -3.96
C PHE A 82 15.73 8.82 -3.32
N GLU A 83 15.72 8.92 -1.99
CA GLU A 83 16.61 9.83 -1.24
C GLU A 83 18.07 9.34 -1.24
N LEU A 84 18.27 8.03 -1.26
CA LEU A 84 19.59 7.40 -1.14
C LEU A 84 20.18 6.90 -2.48
N ALA A 85 19.36 6.82 -3.52
CA ALA A 85 19.78 6.29 -4.80
C ALA A 85 20.50 7.35 -5.66
N GLN A 86 21.69 7.02 -6.19
CA GLN A 86 22.37 7.88 -7.18
C GLN A 86 21.56 8.09 -8.46
N LYS A 87 20.73 7.10 -8.83
CA LYS A 87 19.78 7.18 -9.94
C LYS A 87 18.42 6.69 -9.42
N PRO A 88 17.30 7.30 -9.86
CA PRO A 88 15.97 6.81 -9.51
C PRO A 88 15.84 5.32 -9.84
N PRO A 89 15.41 4.46 -8.88
CA PRO A 89 15.33 3.01 -9.08
C PRO A 89 14.26 2.63 -10.11
N ILE A 90 13.37 3.56 -10.44
CA ILE A 90 12.32 3.39 -11.43
C ILE A 90 12.03 4.72 -12.13
N ASN A 91 11.65 4.65 -13.40
CA ASN A 91 11.14 5.78 -14.17
C ASN A 91 9.63 5.69 -14.33
N TRP A 92 8.89 6.42 -13.48
CA TRP A 92 7.42 6.43 -13.49
C TRP A 92 6.81 6.92 -14.81
N LYS A 93 7.51 7.79 -15.55
CA LYS A 93 7.04 8.22 -16.89
C LYS A 93 6.98 7.04 -17.86
N ILE A 94 7.97 6.13 -17.79
CA ILE A 94 7.98 4.92 -18.62
C ILE A 94 6.87 3.96 -18.19
N VAL A 95 6.69 3.74 -16.89
CA VAL A 95 5.60 2.88 -16.40
C VAL A 95 4.24 3.39 -16.87
N ARG A 96 3.97 4.69 -16.67
CA ARG A 96 2.74 5.34 -17.13
C ARG A 96 2.54 5.20 -18.63
N LYS A 97 3.59 5.45 -19.42
CA LYS A 97 3.51 5.28 -20.89
C LYS A 97 3.12 3.85 -21.25
N LYS A 98 3.77 2.84 -20.67
CA LYS A 98 3.45 1.43 -20.93
C LYS A 98 2.03 1.04 -20.54
N VAL A 99 1.49 1.63 -19.46
CA VAL A 99 0.09 1.45 -19.06
C VAL A 99 -0.85 2.09 -20.08
N ASN A 100 -0.55 3.30 -20.54
CA ASN A 100 -1.32 3.99 -21.57
C ASN A 100 -1.30 3.24 -22.92
N ASP A 101 -0.16 2.68 -23.29
CA ASP A 101 -0.01 1.86 -24.52
C ASP A 101 -0.90 0.60 -24.50
N LEU A 102 -1.39 0.19 -23.31
CA LEU A 102 -2.38 -0.87 -23.13
C LEU A 102 -3.83 -0.37 -23.18
N GLY A 103 -4.06 0.90 -23.49
CA GLY A 103 -5.38 1.50 -23.53
C GLY A 103 -5.93 1.92 -22.16
N ILE A 104 -5.09 1.93 -21.11
CA ILE A 104 -5.48 2.32 -19.74
C ILE A 104 -5.00 3.75 -19.51
N ASN A 105 -5.93 4.70 -19.42
CA ASN A 105 -5.61 6.12 -19.27
C ASN A 105 -5.60 6.60 -17.81
N SER A 106 -6.07 5.80 -16.87
CA SER A 106 -6.12 6.14 -15.44
C SER A 106 -4.96 5.48 -14.69
N PHE A 107 -3.99 6.30 -14.27
CA PHE A 107 -2.80 5.87 -13.54
C PHE A 107 -2.51 6.83 -12.39
N HIS A 108 -2.45 6.29 -11.18
CA HIS A 108 -2.22 7.02 -9.93
C HIS A 108 -0.98 6.50 -9.21
N GLU A 109 -0.32 7.38 -8.49
CA GLU A 109 0.79 7.06 -7.60
C GLU A 109 0.41 7.41 -6.18
N ILE A 110 0.60 6.45 -5.25
CA ILE A 110 0.49 6.65 -3.81
C ILE A 110 1.90 6.55 -3.23
N LYS A 111 2.33 7.60 -2.57
CA LYS A 111 3.67 7.71 -2.02
C LYS A 111 3.58 7.68 -0.50
N ALA A 112 4.07 6.62 0.12
CA ALA A 112 4.34 6.69 1.55
C ALA A 112 5.57 7.59 1.73
N VAL A 113 5.36 8.76 2.35
CA VAL A 113 6.46 9.69 2.63
C VAL A 113 7.45 9.01 3.55
N LYS A 114 8.68 8.84 3.08
CA LYS A 114 9.72 7.94 3.57
C LYS A 114 9.31 6.47 3.42
N MET A 115 8.55 5.89 4.34
CA MET A 115 8.22 4.46 4.32
C MET A 115 6.88 4.16 5.00
N ILE A 116 6.27 3.05 4.62
CA ILE A 116 4.97 2.62 5.16
C ILE A 116 5.02 2.33 6.66
N GLU A 117 6.18 1.98 7.21
CA GLU A 117 6.36 1.79 8.65
C GLU A 117 6.07 3.07 9.45
N ASP A 118 6.31 4.27 8.89
CA ASP A 118 5.93 5.53 9.52
C ASP A 118 4.41 5.68 9.62
N TRP A 119 3.64 5.06 8.72
CA TRP A 119 2.18 5.00 8.83
C TRP A 119 1.74 4.07 9.96
N PHE A 120 2.34 2.88 10.09
CA PHE A 120 2.01 1.95 11.17
C PHE A 120 2.26 2.55 12.55
N LEU A 121 3.29 3.38 12.68
CA LEU A 121 3.61 4.07 13.94
C LEU A 121 2.58 5.14 14.35
N LYS A 122 1.62 5.49 13.48
CA LYS A 122 0.48 6.33 13.85
C LYS A 122 -0.42 5.62 14.87
N ASP A 123 -0.49 4.29 14.83
CA ASP A 123 -1.16 3.48 15.83
C ASP A 123 -0.15 2.77 16.76
N ILE A 124 0.64 3.55 17.48
CA ILE A 124 1.61 3.02 18.45
C ILE A 124 0.94 2.22 19.57
N VAL A 125 -0.30 2.55 19.91
CA VAL A 125 -1.06 1.83 20.95
C VAL A 125 -1.39 0.42 20.46
N GLY A 126 -1.99 0.27 19.28
CA GLY A 126 -2.32 -1.04 18.70
C GLY A 126 -1.06 -1.89 18.49
N LEU A 127 0.03 -1.27 17.99
CA LEU A 127 1.30 -1.96 17.84
C LEU A 127 1.87 -2.45 19.18
N SER A 128 1.79 -1.63 20.24
CA SER A 128 2.25 -2.01 21.58
C SER A 128 1.40 -3.14 22.19
N GLN A 129 0.09 -3.11 21.98
CA GLN A 129 -0.83 -4.18 22.40
C GLN A 129 -0.50 -5.52 21.71
N TYR A 130 -0.29 -5.49 20.37
CA TYR A 130 0.14 -6.68 19.64
C TYR A 130 1.45 -7.26 20.18
N LEU A 131 2.43 -6.41 20.48
CA LEU A 131 3.73 -6.81 21.00
C LEU A 131 3.70 -7.17 22.51
N LYS A 132 2.60 -6.90 23.23
CA LYS A 132 2.44 -7.08 24.67
C LYS A 132 3.50 -6.32 25.48
N ILE A 133 3.71 -5.04 25.12
CA ILE A 133 4.61 -4.10 25.80
C ILE A 133 3.83 -2.84 26.21
N ASP A 134 4.38 -2.11 27.16
CA ASP A 134 3.87 -0.77 27.48
C ASP A 134 4.09 0.20 26.32
N VAL A 135 3.19 1.15 26.15
CA VAL A 135 3.33 2.19 25.13
C VAL A 135 4.57 3.04 25.43
N PRO A 136 5.58 3.06 24.54
CA PRO A 136 6.82 3.75 24.82
C PRO A 136 6.63 5.28 24.83
N LYS A 137 7.24 5.98 25.80
CA LYS A 137 7.26 7.45 25.84
C LYS A 137 8.07 8.04 24.68
N LYS A 138 9.04 7.31 24.15
CA LYS A 138 9.90 7.74 23.05
C LYS A 138 10.21 6.54 22.14
N LEU A 139 10.14 6.77 20.84
CA LEU A 139 10.51 5.78 19.83
C LEU A 139 12.01 5.90 19.51
N GLU A 140 12.73 4.78 19.57
CA GLU A 140 14.15 4.67 19.29
C GLU A 140 14.36 4.18 17.86
N GLY A 141 15.21 4.85 17.09
CA GLY A 141 15.52 4.54 15.68
C GLY A 141 15.46 5.78 14.79
N LYS A 142 16.25 5.79 13.73
CA LYS A 142 16.36 6.91 12.77
C LYS A 142 15.23 6.89 11.72
N SER A 143 14.71 5.71 11.40
CA SER A 143 13.65 5.51 10.41
C SER A 143 12.45 4.79 11.02
N GLY A 144 11.29 4.80 10.33
CA GLY A 144 10.11 4.02 10.71
C GLY A 144 10.43 2.53 10.87
N TYR A 145 11.20 1.97 9.92
CA TYR A 145 11.67 0.59 9.97
C TYR A 145 12.50 0.28 11.25
N GLU A 146 13.49 1.13 11.57
CA GLU A 146 14.31 0.93 12.77
C GLU A 146 13.48 1.04 14.06
N LYS A 147 12.53 2.00 14.11
CA LYS A 147 11.64 2.16 15.25
C LYS A 147 10.79 0.92 15.48
N ILE A 148 10.14 0.40 14.42
CA ILE A 148 9.36 -0.84 14.51
C ILE A 148 10.25 -2.01 14.90
N LYS A 149 11.42 -2.16 14.28
CA LYS A 149 12.39 -3.21 14.62
C LYS A 149 12.80 -3.18 16.09
N THR A 150 13.00 -1.98 16.65
CA THR A 150 13.34 -1.79 18.07
C THR A 150 12.14 -2.17 18.98
N LEU A 151 10.91 -1.80 18.60
CA LEU A 151 9.72 -2.21 19.34
C LEU A 151 9.55 -3.74 19.37
N PHE A 152 9.73 -4.40 18.22
CA PHE A 152 9.64 -5.86 18.13
C PHE A 152 10.68 -6.56 19.02
N LYS A 153 11.91 -6.04 19.14
CA LYS A 153 12.93 -6.58 20.06
C LYS A 153 12.47 -6.54 21.53
N LYS A 154 11.70 -5.52 21.91
CA LYS A 154 11.13 -5.37 23.26
C LYS A 154 9.89 -6.25 23.46
N GLY A 155 9.27 -6.71 22.38
CA GLY A 155 8.07 -7.54 22.39
C GLY A 155 8.29 -8.91 23.05
N LYS A 156 7.24 -9.47 23.64
CA LYS A 156 7.27 -10.82 24.20
C LYS A 156 7.38 -11.88 23.10
N LYS A 157 6.51 -11.79 22.08
CA LYS A 157 6.53 -12.55 20.80
C LYS A 157 5.63 -11.81 19.80
N PRO A 158 6.04 -11.63 18.53
CA PRO A 158 7.38 -11.93 17.96
C PRO A 158 8.44 -10.92 18.41
N LYS A 159 9.73 -11.31 18.38
CA LYS A 159 10.86 -10.43 18.72
C LYS A 159 11.59 -9.83 17.52
N VAL A 160 11.22 -10.21 16.33
CA VAL A 160 11.89 -9.80 15.10
C VAL A 160 10.89 -9.21 14.13
N TYR A 161 11.16 -8.01 13.64
CA TYR A 161 10.53 -7.41 12.48
C TYR A 161 11.47 -7.50 11.29
N GLN A 162 10.97 -8.06 10.20
CA GLN A 162 11.68 -8.10 8.92
C GLN A 162 10.69 -7.82 7.80
N LYS A 163 10.92 -6.74 7.05
CA LYS A 163 10.07 -6.35 5.92
C LYS A 163 9.96 -7.50 4.91
N GLY A 164 8.76 -7.74 4.43
CA GLY A 164 8.53 -8.80 3.43
C GLY A 164 8.51 -10.24 3.95
N SER A 165 8.67 -10.47 5.26
CA SER A 165 8.54 -11.79 5.90
C SER A 165 7.17 -11.94 6.57
N ASN A 166 6.93 -13.07 7.29
CA ASN A 166 5.70 -13.32 8.05
C ASN A 166 5.43 -12.33 9.20
N THR A 167 6.23 -11.28 9.33
CA THR A 167 6.09 -10.26 10.38
C THR A 167 4.99 -9.22 10.10
N HIS A 168 4.37 -9.24 8.94
CA HIS A 168 3.21 -8.39 8.60
C HIS A 168 1.91 -8.79 9.35
N LYS A 169 1.92 -9.89 10.09
CA LYS A 169 0.74 -10.42 10.82
C LYS A 169 0.14 -9.47 11.87
N PHE A 170 0.87 -8.45 12.29
CA PHE A 170 0.35 -7.43 13.20
C PHE A 170 -0.60 -6.42 12.52
N ILE A 171 -0.55 -6.30 11.19
CA ILE A 171 -1.28 -5.26 10.45
C ILE A 171 -2.79 -5.36 10.64
N PRO A 172 -3.44 -6.55 10.64
CA PRO A 172 -4.87 -6.67 10.92
C PRO A 172 -5.28 -6.21 12.31
N ASP A 173 -4.35 -6.18 13.29
CA ASP A 173 -4.60 -5.74 14.67
C ASP A 173 -4.46 -4.22 14.85
N LEU A 174 -3.96 -3.51 13.83
CA LEU A 174 -3.84 -2.05 13.87
C LEU A 174 -5.18 -1.36 13.67
N ASN A 175 -5.33 -0.19 14.27
CA ASN A 175 -6.45 0.71 14.03
C ASN A 175 -6.30 1.38 12.65
N ILE A 176 -6.81 0.72 11.62
CA ILE A 176 -6.73 1.18 10.21
C ILE A 176 -7.39 2.55 10.03
N GLN A 177 -8.46 2.86 10.79
CA GLN A 177 -9.10 4.19 10.73
C GLN A 177 -8.16 5.28 11.21
N LEU A 178 -7.50 5.07 12.36
CA LEU A 178 -6.54 6.04 12.92
C LEU A 178 -5.38 6.29 11.95
N ILE A 179 -4.84 5.23 11.36
CA ILE A 179 -3.76 5.34 10.36
C ILE A 179 -4.25 6.11 9.15
N ARG A 180 -5.38 5.69 8.56
CA ARG A 180 -5.99 6.34 7.40
C ARG A 180 -6.20 7.83 7.63
N ASP A 181 -6.74 8.23 8.79
CA ASP A 181 -7.03 9.63 9.10
C ASP A 181 -5.75 10.46 9.25
N ALA A 182 -4.66 9.84 9.73
CA ALA A 182 -3.36 10.48 9.85
C ALA A 182 -2.62 10.69 8.51
N VAL A 183 -2.95 9.89 7.47
CA VAL A 183 -2.31 9.93 6.14
C VAL A 183 -3.35 10.08 5.01
N LYS A 184 -4.44 10.79 5.31
CA LYS A 184 -5.59 10.93 4.40
C LYS A 184 -5.22 11.57 3.05
N ASP A 185 -4.29 12.51 3.07
CA ASP A 185 -3.90 13.26 1.87
C ASP A 185 -3.13 12.36 0.90
N GLU A 186 -2.26 11.50 1.42
CA GLU A 186 -1.55 10.49 0.64
C GLU A 186 -2.50 9.42 0.07
N LEU A 187 -3.54 9.07 0.81
CA LEU A 187 -4.53 8.06 0.41
C LEU A 187 -5.66 8.61 -0.48
N ALA A 188 -5.81 9.93 -0.59
CA ALA A 188 -6.89 10.55 -1.36
C ALA A 188 -7.01 10.03 -2.81
N PRO A 189 -5.92 9.81 -3.58
CA PRO A 189 -6.04 9.26 -4.93
C PRO A 189 -6.60 7.84 -4.94
N LEU A 190 -6.26 7.00 -3.96
CA LEU A 190 -6.81 5.65 -3.82
C LEU A 190 -8.30 5.68 -3.46
N GLU A 191 -8.68 6.52 -2.50
CA GLU A 191 -10.08 6.68 -2.10
C GLU A 191 -10.96 7.14 -3.26
N LYS A 192 -10.46 8.08 -4.06
CA LYS A 192 -11.11 8.52 -5.30
C LYS A 192 -11.25 7.39 -6.31
N ALA A 193 -10.17 6.62 -6.57
CA ALA A 193 -10.20 5.48 -7.48
C ALA A 193 -11.20 4.42 -7.02
N LEU A 194 -11.23 4.11 -5.73
CA LEU A 194 -12.17 3.15 -5.13
C LEU A 194 -13.59 3.70 -4.95
N SER A 195 -13.82 4.99 -5.21
CA SER A 195 -15.11 5.68 -4.99
C SER A 195 -15.58 5.62 -3.52
N VAL A 196 -14.64 5.73 -2.57
CA VAL A 196 -14.93 5.69 -1.13
C VAL A 196 -15.69 6.95 -0.69
N LYS A 197 -16.69 6.79 0.20
CA LYS A 197 -17.44 7.86 0.86
C LYS A 197 -17.57 7.53 2.36
N LEU A 198 -16.71 8.08 3.18
CA LEU A 198 -16.75 7.94 4.64
C LEU A 198 -17.64 8.98 5.31
#